data_9a8618aa9b7a62d8ccfd576517d63955
#
_entry.id   9a8618aa9b7a62d8ccfd576517d63955
#
_cell.length_a   1.000
_cell.length_b   1.000
_cell.length_c   1.000
_cell.angle_alpha   90.00
_cell.angle_beta   90.00
_cell.angle_gamma   90.00
#
_symmetry.space_group_name_H-M   'P 1'
#
loop_
_entity.id
_entity.type
_entity.pdbx_description
1 polymer ?
#
loop_
_entity_poly.entity_id
_entity_poly.type
_entity_poly.pdbx_seq_one_letter_code
_entity_poly.pdbx_strand_id
1 'polypeptide(L)'
;MFLRGLSFRFALLCLWLGCGLPLWVHAAQVPVLIVSAERNTAFTEAAEVFMEELERGGVSRSNVQYVTLAEARTSATRAGQLVLALGVEAATELARSETRVPVLCVFVPSQSFEVIVRTNPRKGASPFSAVYLNQTFGRQLDLIQLALPQRRIGVLLGSHSSAQIPLLEDAIRTRSLGLMQTKIDGNESMFAKLQMLLEASQVLLALPDPQVFNSGTLQNILLSALRAGVPMVSFSPAYVKAGALMAIYSTPAQVGQQAAQLTRAVLQGKELAPPQYPHDFWIDVNVSLARSMNLNIDAQTLTEQLKRLELKK
;
A
#
# COMPACT_ATOMS: atom_id res chain seq x y z
N MET A 1 34.45 -24.56 88.78
CA MET A 1 35.50 -23.53 88.74
C MET A 1 36.07 -23.51 87.34
N PHE A 2 35.99 -22.31 86.67
CA PHE A 2 36.48 -21.97 85.37
C PHE A 2 35.65 -22.31 84.14
N LEU A 3 34.71 -21.37 83.88
CA LEU A 3 34.26 -20.95 82.58
C LEU A 3 35.29 -19.96 81.95
N ARG A 4 35.46 -20.02 80.61
CA ARG A 4 35.60 -18.89 79.74
C ARG A 4 36.25 -19.28 78.41
N GLY A 5 35.55 -18.97 77.29
CA GLY A 5 36.29 -18.77 76.02
C GLY A 5 35.71 -19.54 74.83
N LEU A 6 34.49 -19.29 74.42
CA LEU A 6 34.02 -19.71 73.10
C LEU A 6 32.98 -18.68 72.55
N SER A 7 33.48 -17.55 72.08
CA SER A 7 32.70 -16.57 71.38
C SER A 7 33.65 -15.69 70.57
N PHE A 8 34.00 -16.06 69.35
CA PHE A 8 34.49 -15.11 68.30
C PHE A 8 34.90 -15.84 67.02
N ARG A 9 34.05 -16.68 66.43
CA ARG A 9 34.34 -17.23 65.09
C ARG A 9 33.10 -17.51 64.26
N PHE A 10 32.01 -16.70 64.35
CA PHE A 10 30.80 -16.88 63.54
C PHE A 10 30.33 -15.58 62.90
N ALA A 11 31.23 -14.67 62.57
CA ALA A 11 30.89 -13.37 62.02
C ALA A 11 31.59 -13.03 60.68
N LEU A 12 31.96 -14.02 59.87
CA LEU A 12 32.66 -13.72 58.59
C LEU A 12 32.31 -14.67 57.45
N LEU A 13 31.01 -15.13 57.39
CA LEU A 13 30.59 -16.01 56.29
C LEU A 13 29.24 -15.60 55.70
N CYS A 14 28.82 -14.34 55.81
CA CYS A 14 27.56 -13.83 55.26
C CYS A 14 27.74 -12.63 54.31
N LEU A 15 28.85 -12.49 53.62
CA LEU A 15 29.07 -11.31 52.75
C LEU A 15 29.50 -11.68 51.32
N TRP A 16 29.06 -12.81 50.77
CA TRP A 16 29.32 -13.15 49.36
C TRP A 16 28.14 -13.93 48.72
N LEU A 17 26.91 -13.44 48.93
CA LEU A 17 25.76 -13.81 48.13
C LEU A 17 25.10 -12.55 47.63
N GLY A 18 25.90 -11.64 47.09
CA GLY A 18 25.46 -10.51 46.28
C GLY A 18 25.03 -11.00 44.90
N CYS A 19 23.77 -11.30 44.78
CA CYS A 19 23.00 -11.61 43.60
C CYS A 19 23.52 -10.99 42.30
N GLY A 20 24.18 -11.79 41.50
CA GLY A 20 24.14 -11.62 40.06
C GLY A 20 22.76 -12.05 39.52
N LEU A 21 21.73 -11.28 39.82
CA LEU A 21 20.46 -11.42 39.04
C LEU A 21 20.80 -11.06 37.61
N PRO A 22 20.67 -11.98 36.64
CA PRO A 22 20.78 -11.60 35.25
C PRO A 22 19.76 -10.51 35.02
N LEU A 23 20.20 -9.31 34.68
CA LEU A 23 19.36 -8.27 34.11
C LEU A 23 18.85 -8.86 32.79
N TRP A 24 17.67 -9.50 32.85
CA TRP A 24 16.92 -9.85 31.66
C TRP A 24 16.59 -8.54 30.99
N VAL A 25 17.37 -8.18 29.98
CA VAL A 25 17.03 -7.10 29.06
C VAL A 25 15.75 -7.57 28.35
N HIS A 26 14.61 -7.23 28.92
CA HIS A 26 13.34 -7.41 28.24
C HIS A 26 13.36 -6.50 27.02
N ALA A 27 13.34 -7.10 25.84
CA ALA A 27 13.12 -6.35 24.62
C ALA A 27 11.85 -5.50 24.80
N ALA A 28 11.93 -4.19 24.59
CA ALA A 28 10.78 -3.32 24.67
C ALA A 28 9.74 -3.79 23.65
N GLN A 29 8.56 -4.15 24.14
CA GLN A 29 7.47 -4.64 23.32
C GLN A 29 6.40 -3.55 23.23
N VAL A 30 6.11 -3.08 22.03
CA VAL A 30 5.04 -2.13 21.77
C VAL A 30 3.87 -2.85 21.14
N PRO A 31 2.61 -2.49 21.45
CA PRO A 31 1.43 -3.10 20.83
C PRO A 31 1.48 -3.07 19.31
N VAL A 32 1.85 -1.94 18.71
CA VAL A 32 1.91 -1.76 17.26
C VAL A 32 3.29 -1.31 16.81
N LEU A 33 3.86 -1.98 15.82
CA LEU A 33 5.11 -1.61 15.19
C LEU A 33 4.87 -1.24 13.72
N ILE A 34 5.23 -0.02 13.32
CA ILE A 34 5.22 0.42 11.92
C ILE A 34 6.61 0.15 11.35
N VAL A 35 6.68 -0.49 10.17
CA VAL A 35 7.94 -0.84 9.51
C VAL A 35 7.90 -0.40 8.05
N SER A 36 8.95 0.29 7.59
CA SER A 36 9.19 0.61 6.18
C SER A 36 10.64 0.34 5.78
N ALA A 37 10.92 0.25 4.50
CA ALA A 37 12.32 0.16 4.03
C ALA A 37 13.07 1.47 4.31
N GLU A 38 12.42 2.58 4.00
CA GLU A 38 12.92 3.95 4.17
C GLU A 38 11.78 4.87 4.64
N ARG A 39 12.12 6.06 5.09
CA ARG A 39 11.15 7.13 5.37
C ARG A 39 11.05 8.05 4.17
N ASN A 40 9.88 8.10 3.55
CA ASN A 40 9.54 9.08 2.53
C ASN A 40 8.27 9.85 2.95
N THR A 41 7.96 10.92 2.21
CA THR A 41 6.83 11.82 2.56
C THR A 41 5.50 11.07 2.67
N ALA A 42 5.19 10.18 1.72
CA ALA A 42 3.91 9.46 1.71
C ALA A 42 3.81 8.47 2.88
N PHE A 43 4.88 7.75 3.18
CA PHE A 43 4.91 6.81 4.31
C PHE A 43 4.83 7.54 5.66
N THR A 44 5.54 8.68 5.77
CA THR A 44 5.51 9.51 6.98
C THR A 44 4.12 10.08 7.21
N GLU A 45 3.48 10.66 6.18
CA GLU A 45 2.11 11.17 6.27
C GLU A 45 1.12 10.09 6.69
N ALA A 46 1.17 8.92 6.05
CA ALA A 46 0.28 7.82 6.40
C ALA A 46 0.50 7.30 7.83
N ALA A 47 1.76 7.21 8.28
CA ALA A 47 2.10 6.79 9.62
C ALA A 47 1.62 7.80 10.68
N GLU A 48 1.75 9.10 10.42
CA GLU A 48 1.26 10.15 11.33
C GLU A 48 -0.27 10.09 11.45
N VAL A 49 -0.99 10.06 10.33
CA VAL A 49 -2.45 9.94 10.33
C VAL A 49 -2.90 8.64 11.00
N PHE A 50 -2.20 7.54 10.75
CA PHE A 50 -2.47 6.27 11.41
C PHE A 50 -2.34 6.37 12.93
N MET A 51 -1.26 6.99 13.43
CA MET A 51 -1.04 7.19 14.86
C MET A 51 -2.10 8.12 15.48
N GLU A 52 -2.45 9.21 14.81
CA GLU A 52 -3.51 10.13 15.25
C GLU A 52 -4.87 9.44 15.35
N GLU A 53 -5.21 8.61 14.35
CA GLU A 53 -6.47 7.86 14.35
C GLU A 53 -6.52 6.80 15.45
N LEU A 54 -5.40 6.15 15.75
CA LEU A 54 -5.30 5.22 16.87
C LEU A 54 -5.45 5.96 18.20
N GLU A 55 -4.84 7.14 18.35
CA GLU A 55 -4.92 7.97 19.56
C GLU A 55 -6.36 8.46 19.80
N ARG A 56 -7.06 8.92 18.75
CA ARG A 56 -8.50 9.22 18.82
C ARG A 56 -9.35 8.01 19.24
N GLY A 57 -8.89 6.82 18.92
CA GLY A 57 -9.50 5.54 19.34
C GLY A 57 -9.08 5.06 20.72
N GLY A 58 -8.33 5.85 21.50
CA GLY A 58 -7.91 5.52 22.88
C GLY A 58 -6.60 4.71 22.97
N VAL A 59 -5.86 4.54 21.88
CA VAL A 59 -4.54 3.89 21.88
C VAL A 59 -3.46 4.95 22.02
N SER A 60 -2.74 4.97 23.15
CA SER A 60 -1.67 5.95 23.37
C SER A 60 -0.59 5.91 22.27
N ARG A 61 -0.12 7.07 21.85
CA ARG A 61 0.98 7.18 20.86
C ARG A 61 2.25 6.45 21.32
N SER A 62 2.50 6.33 22.63
CA SER A 62 3.61 5.56 23.18
C SER A 62 3.51 4.06 22.92
N ASN A 63 2.34 3.56 22.55
CA ASN A 63 2.08 2.17 22.19
C ASN A 63 2.35 1.88 20.71
N VAL A 64 2.79 2.87 19.95
CA VAL A 64 3.09 2.76 18.52
C VAL A 64 4.52 3.24 18.28
N GLN A 65 5.31 2.44 17.58
CA GLN A 65 6.66 2.85 17.19
C GLN A 65 6.84 2.70 15.69
N TYR A 66 7.48 3.69 15.05
CA TYR A 66 7.82 3.65 13.63
C TYR A 66 9.34 3.45 13.49
N VAL A 67 9.74 2.40 12.80
CA VAL A 67 11.14 2.04 12.52
C VAL A 67 11.32 1.72 11.04
N THR A 68 12.53 1.92 10.54
CA THR A 68 12.94 1.36 9.24
C THR A 68 13.38 -0.11 9.39
N LEU A 69 13.46 -0.85 8.28
CA LEU A 69 14.00 -2.22 8.27
C LEU A 69 15.41 -2.28 8.84
N ALA A 70 16.25 -1.27 8.57
CA ALA A 70 17.59 -1.17 9.10
C ALA A 70 17.58 -1.01 10.64
N GLU A 71 16.75 -0.10 11.14
CA GLU A 71 16.56 0.12 12.58
C GLU A 71 15.95 -1.12 13.25
N ALA A 72 14.99 -1.80 12.61
CA ALA A 72 14.36 -3.00 13.15
C ALA A 72 15.32 -4.18 13.33
N ARG A 73 16.36 -4.28 12.48
CA ARG A 73 17.43 -5.32 12.60
C ARG A 73 18.34 -5.11 13.81
N THR A 74 18.55 -3.88 14.22
CA THR A 74 19.44 -3.50 15.32
C THR A 74 18.69 -3.24 16.62
N SER A 75 17.39 -2.94 16.56
CA SER A 75 16.54 -2.64 17.71
C SER A 75 16.09 -3.92 18.43
N ALA A 76 16.00 -3.84 19.76
CA ALA A 76 15.35 -4.85 20.58
C ALA A 76 13.80 -4.74 20.56
N THR A 77 13.26 -3.69 19.94
CA THR A 77 11.80 -3.48 19.88
C THR A 77 11.10 -4.56 19.06
N ARG A 78 10.01 -5.08 19.60
CA ARG A 78 9.17 -6.10 18.96
C ARG A 78 7.71 -5.67 19.00
N ALA A 79 6.94 -6.04 17.97
CA ALA A 79 5.50 -5.87 17.99
C ALA A 79 4.84 -6.87 18.94
N GLY A 80 3.90 -6.40 19.76
CA GLY A 80 3.13 -7.24 20.66
C GLY A 80 1.84 -7.78 20.05
N GLN A 81 1.17 -6.99 19.22
CA GLN A 81 -0.16 -7.31 18.70
C GLN A 81 -0.30 -7.15 17.18
N LEU A 82 0.41 -6.21 16.54
CA LEU A 82 0.33 -6.00 15.09
C LEU A 82 1.59 -5.32 14.54
N VAL A 83 1.96 -5.69 13.30
CA VAL A 83 2.93 -4.95 12.48
C VAL A 83 2.20 -4.30 11.31
N LEU A 84 2.39 -2.99 11.12
CA LEU A 84 2.00 -2.25 9.93
C LEU A 84 3.21 -2.15 8.99
N ALA A 85 3.15 -2.79 7.83
CA ALA A 85 4.20 -2.77 6.81
C ALA A 85 3.90 -1.71 5.75
N LEU A 86 4.80 -0.75 5.56
CA LEU A 86 4.67 0.29 4.54
C LEU A 86 5.52 -0.05 3.31
N GLY A 87 4.87 -0.37 2.20
CA GLY A 87 5.51 -0.64 0.92
C GLY A 87 5.91 -2.10 0.69
N VAL A 88 6.24 -2.39 -0.57
CA VAL A 88 6.53 -3.75 -1.07
C VAL A 88 7.72 -4.40 -0.37
N GLU A 89 8.78 -3.63 -0.10
CA GLU A 89 10.00 -4.14 0.50
C GLU A 89 9.77 -4.57 1.94
N ALA A 90 9.12 -3.73 2.76
CA ALA A 90 8.76 -4.08 4.13
C ALA A 90 7.81 -5.29 4.19
N ALA A 91 6.81 -5.34 3.30
CA ALA A 91 5.90 -6.47 3.20
C ALA A 91 6.64 -7.76 2.84
N THR A 92 7.61 -7.72 1.91
CA THR A 92 8.42 -8.88 1.49
C THR A 92 9.30 -9.40 2.63
N GLU A 93 10.00 -8.52 3.34
CA GLU A 93 10.84 -8.90 4.47
C GLU A 93 10.01 -9.50 5.62
N LEU A 94 8.85 -8.91 5.92
CA LEU A 94 7.95 -9.43 6.95
C LEU A 94 7.28 -10.76 6.54
N ALA A 95 7.02 -10.98 5.25
CA ALA A 95 6.54 -12.26 4.75
C ALA A 95 7.58 -13.39 4.94
N ARG A 96 8.87 -13.07 4.87
CA ARG A 96 9.98 -14.01 5.11
C ARG A 96 10.27 -14.21 6.59
N SER A 97 9.85 -13.29 7.44
CA SER A 97 10.15 -13.31 8.85
C SER A 97 9.31 -14.35 9.62
N GLU A 98 9.81 -14.77 10.78
CA GLU A 98 9.09 -15.66 11.70
C GLU A 98 8.18 -14.90 12.68
N THR A 99 7.75 -13.67 12.31
CA THR A 99 6.87 -12.91 13.19
C THR A 99 5.55 -13.64 13.44
N ARG A 100 5.12 -13.68 14.70
CA ARG A 100 3.94 -14.42 15.15
C ARG A 100 2.70 -13.54 15.33
N VAL A 101 2.85 -12.24 15.12
CA VAL A 101 1.74 -11.29 15.20
C VAL A 101 1.18 -10.99 13.81
N PRO A 102 -0.09 -10.57 13.72
CA PRO A 102 -0.69 -10.13 12.46
C PRO A 102 0.14 -9.05 11.76
N VAL A 103 0.21 -9.12 10.42
CA VAL A 103 0.86 -8.11 9.58
C VAL A 103 -0.17 -7.51 8.65
N LEU A 104 -0.35 -6.19 8.74
CA LEU A 104 -1.14 -5.41 7.80
C LEU A 104 -0.20 -4.65 6.86
N CYS A 105 -0.30 -4.91 5.56
CA CYS A 105 0.50 -4.24 4.53
C CYS A 105 -0.29 -3.09 3.91
N VAL A 106 0.35 -1.95 3.68
CA VAL A 106 -0.21 -0.81 2.95
C VAL A 106 0.82 -0.31 1.92
N PHE A 107 0.39 0.45 0.92
CA PHE A 107 1.21 0.87 -0.22
C PHE A 107 1.79 -0.30 -1.02
N VAL A 108 1.11 -1.43 -1.03
CA VAL A 108 1.48 -2.62 -1.81
C VAL A 108 0.42 -2.84 -2.88
N PRO A 109 0.78 -2.83 -4.18
CA PRO A 109 -0.14 -3.22 -5.23
C PRO A 109 -0.67 -4.64 -5.03
N SER A 110 -1.92 -4.89 -5.39
CA SER A 110 -2.56 -6.21 -5.19
C SER A 110 -1.75 -7.35 -5.81
N GLN A 111 -1.23 -7.17 -7.04
CA GLN A 111 -0.38 -8.17 -7.70
C GLN A 111 0.89 -8.47 -6.92
N SER A 112 1.57 -7.41 -6.42
CA SER A 112 2.80 -7.57 -5.63
C SER A 112 2.49 -8.32 -4.34
N PHE A 113 1.37 -8.00 -3.70
CA PHE A 113 0.94 -8.71 -2.49
C PHE A 113 0.68 -10.20 -2.76
N GLU A 114 -0.05 -10.53 -3.83
CA GLU A 114 -0.30 -11.92 -4.23
C GLU A 114 1.00 -12.70 -4.51
N VAL A 115 1.96 -12.06 -5.20
CA VAL A 115 3.27 -12.66 -5.44
C VAL A 115 4.01 -12.89 -4.13
N ILE A 116 4.03 -11.89 -3.22
CA ILE A 116 4.67 -12.02 -1.91
C ILE A 116 4.11 -13.21 -1.13
N VAL A 117 2.78 -13.31 -1.04
CA VAL A 117 2.12 -14.40 -0.31
C VAL A 117 2.41 -15.76 -0.93
N ARG A 118 2.34 -15.87 -2.26
CA ARG A 118 2.59 -17.12 -2.98
C ARG A 118 4.04 -17.59 -2.87
N THR A 119 5.01 -16.68 -2.91
CA THR A 119 6.44 -17.02 -2.92
C THR A 119 7.03 -17.16 -1.52
N ASN A 120 6.33 -16.69 -0.50
CA ASN A 120 6.77 -16.76 0.90
C ASN A 120 5.66 -17.40 1.76
N PRO A 121 5.44 -18.72 1.66
CA PRO A 121 4.46 -19.39 2.50
C PRO A 121 4.92 -19.29 3.95
N ARG A 122 4.22 -18.46 4.74
CA ARG A 122 4.55 -18.25 6.15
C ARG A 122 4.31 -19.54 6.94
N LYS A 123 5.37 -20.05 7.53
CA LYS A 123 5.31 -21.19 8.45
C LYS A 123 4.74 -20.69 9.79
N GLY A 124 3.47 -20.90 10.02
CA GLY A 124 2.80 -20.55 11.28
C GLY A 124 1.90 -19.33 11.16
N ALA A 125 0.78 -19.61 10.91
CA ALA A 125 -0.59 -19.05 10.90
C ALA A 125 -0.86 -17.65 11.44
N SER A 126 0.08 -16.72 11.49
CA SER A 126 -0.25 -15.35 11.81
C SER A 126 -0.85 -14.66 10.58
N PRO A 127 -2.02 -13.99 10.69
CA PRO A 127 -2.67 -13.33 9.57
C PRO A 127 -1.75 -12.34 8.86
N PHE A 128 -1.80 -12.38 7.51
CA PHE A 128 -1.05 -11.47 6.63
C PHE A 128 -2.03 -10.86 5.65
N SER A 129 -2.29 -9.57 5.79
CA SER A 129 -3.34 -8.87 5.06
C SER A 129 -2.82 -7.56 4.46
N ALA A 130 -3.64 -6.91 3.63
CA ALA A 130 -3.29 -5.65 3.01
C ALA A 130 -4.51 -4.73 2.81
N VAL A 131 -4.26 -3.41 2.83
CA VAL A 131 -5.02 -2.43 2.07
C VAL A 131 -4.21 -2.12 0.82
N TYR A 132 -4.71 -2.53 -0.32
CA TYR A 132 -3.99 -2.40 -1.59
C TYR A 132 -3.72 -0.95 -1.97
N LEU A 133 -2.64 -0.72 -2.70
CA LEU A 133 -2.32 0.60 -3.24
C LEU A 133 -3.27 1.01 -4.38
N ASN A 134 -3.59 0.06 -5.26
CA ASN A 134 -4.39 0.30 -6.45
C ASN A 134 -5.89 0.29 -6.16
N GLN A 135 -6.65 0.98 -7.00
CA GLN A 135 -8.10 0.97 -7.01
C GLN A 135 -8.65 -0.25 -7.76
N THR A 136 -9.90 -0.64 -7.50
CA THR A 136 -10.56 -1.69 -8.28
C THR A 136 -10.71 -1.26 -9.75
N PHE A 137 -10.66 -2.20 -10.68
CA PHE A 137 -10.97 -1.91 -12.09
C PHE A 137 -12.38 -1.36 -12.27
N GLY A 138 -13.33 -1.88 -11.49
CA GLY A 138 -14.69 -1.36 -11.49
C GLY A 138 -14.75 0.14 -11.25
N ARG A 139 -14.08 0.61 -10.18
CA ARG A 139 -14.03 2.05 -9.84
C ARG A 139 -13.34 2.87 -10.92
N GLN A 140 -12.23 2.39 -11.47
CA GLN A 140 -11.52 3.09 -12.54
C GLN A 140 -12.35 3.22 -13.82
N LEU A 141 -13.05 2.15 -14.20
CA LEU A 141 -13.92 2.16 -15.40
C LEU A 141 -15.20 2.97 -15.20
N ASP A 142 -15.78 2.95 -14.00
CA ASP A 142 -16.92 3.81 -13.64
C ASP A 142 -16.51 5.30 -13.73
N LEU A 143 -15.31 5.66 -13.25
CA LEU A 143 -14.78 7.02 -13.43
C LEU A 143 -14.66 7.39 -14.90
N ILE A 144 -14.11 6.49 -15.73
CA ILE A 144 -13.98 6.74 -17.17
C ILE A 144 -15.37 6.97 -17.80
N GLN A 145 -16.36 6.15 -17.46
CA GLN A 145 -17.73 6.30 -17.99
C GLN A 145 -18.42 7.58 -17.55
N LEU A 146 -18.15 8.08 -16.35
CA LEU A 146 -18.68 9.35 -15.84
C LEU A 146 -18.02 10.56 -16.51
N ALA A 147 -16.70 10.49 -16.73
CA ALA A 147 -15.91 11.61 -17.22
C ALA A 147 -15.85 11.72 -18.74
N LEU A 148 -15.93 10.59 -19.44
CA LEU A 148 -15.62 10.49 -20.87
C LEU A 148 -16.72 9.74 -21.63
N PRO A 149 -17.12 10.21 -22.84
CA PRO A 149 -18.10 9.51 -23.68
C PRO A 149 -17.53 8.28 -24.39
N GLN A 150 -16.21 8.08 -24.29
CA GLN A 150 -15.47 7.04 -24.99
C GLN A 150 -15.75 5.65 -24.42
N ARG A 151 -15.64 4.63 -25.29
CA ARG A 151 -16.01 3.27 -24.95
C ARG A 151 -14.91 2.23 -25.21
N ARG A 152 -13.84 2.60 -25.94
CA ARG A 152 -12.70 1.70 -26.20
C ARG A 152 -11.52 2.05 -25.32
N ILE A 153 -11.27 1.18 -24.37
CA ILE A 153 -10.19 1.33 -23.37
C ILE A 153 -8.95 0.61 -23.88
N GLY A 154 -7.85 1.34 -24.04
CA GLY A 154 -6.55 0.79 -24.34
C GLY A 154 -5.74 0.53 -23.08
N VAL A 155 -5.07 -0.60 -22.99
CA VAL A 155 -4.12 -0.91 -21.91
C VAL A 155 -2.81 -1.44 -22.49
N LEU A 156 -1.70 -0.88 -22.00
CA LEU A 156 -0.37 -1.37 -22.32
C LEU A 156 0.13 -2.21 -21.14
N LEU A 157 0.51 -3.45 -21.39
CA LEU A 157 0.80 -4.44 -20.39
C LEU A 157 2.27 -4.83 -20.39
N GLY A 158 2.85 -4.90 -19.21
CA GLY A 158 4.12 -5.56 -18.97
C GLY A 158 3.92 -6.88 -18.23
N SER A 159 5.02 -7.42 -17.72
CA SER A 159 5.01 -8.69 -17.00
C SER A 159 4.18 -8.67 -15.71
N HIS A 160 4.13 -7.50 -15.02
CA HIS A 160 3.41 -7.36 -13.75
C HIS A 160 1.90 -7.19 -13.96
N SER A 161 1.48 -6.43 -14.97
CA SER A 161 0.06 -6.13 -15.21
C SER A 161 -0.67 -7.22 -15.99
N SER A 162 0.03 -8.05 -16.76
CA SER A 162 -0.58 -9.10 -17.58
C SER A 162 -1.43 -10.10 -16.79
N ALA A 163 -1.06 -10.39 -15.54
CA ALA A 163 -1.81 -11.31 -14.68
C ALA A 163 -3.20 -10.78 -14.28
N GLN A 164 -3.44 -9.47 -14.41
CA GLN A 164 -4.70 -8.84 -14.04
C GLN A 164 -5.74 -8.78 -15.16
N ILE A 165 -5.37 -9.20 -16.37
CA ILE A 165 -6.25 -9.12 -17.53
C ILE A 165 -7.60 -9.80 -17.32
N PRO A 166 -7.71 -11.00 -16.74
CA PRO A 166 -9.01 -11.62 -16.52
C PRO A 166 -9.95 -10.77 -15.65
N LEU A 167 -9.42 -10.10 -14.63
CA LEU A 167 -10.19 -9.20 -13.77
C LEU A 167 -10.61 -7.92 -14.52
N LEU A 168 -9.73 -7.38 -15.36
CA LEU A 168 -10.05 -6.21 -16.19
C LEU A 168 -11.10 -6.56 -17.25
N GLU A 169 -10.98 -7.69 -17.93
CA GLU A 169 -11.94 -8.16 -18.93
C GLU A 169 -13.34 -8.35 -18.34
N ASP A 170 -13.41 -8.91 -17.13
CA ASP A 170 -14.69 -9.04 -16.43
C ASP A 170 -15.31 -7.67 -16.09
N ALA A 171 -14.50 -6.74 -15.57
CA ALA A 171 -14.95 -5.38 -15.28
C ALA A 171 -15.38 -4.59 -16.54
N ILE A 172 -14.72 -4.80 -17.67
CA ILE A 172 -15.04 -4.23 -18.98
C ILE A 172 -16.38 -4.79 -19.50
N ARG A 173 -16.54 -6.12 -19.45
CA ARG A 173 -17.74 -6.82 -19.92
C ARG A 173 -18.99 -6.35 -19.18
N THR A 174 -18.92 -6.24 -17.85
CA THR A 174 -20.05 -5.80 -17.02
C THR A 174 -20.47 -4.35 -17.28
N ARG A 175 -19.64 -3.55 -17.98
CA ARG A 175 -19.88 -2.14 -18.30
C ARG A 175 -20.14 -1.87 -19.78
N SER A 176 -20.20 -2.91 -20.60
CA SER A 176 -20.38 -2.80 -22.06
C SER A 176 -19.31 -1.89 -22.70
N LEU A 177 -18.07 -1.98 -22.22
CA LEU A 177 -16.91 -1.27 -22.77
C LEU A 177 -16.15 -2.19 -23.73
N GLY A 178 -15.36 -1.61 -24.65
CA GLY A 178 -14.40 -2.32 -25.47
C GLY A 178 -13.01 -2.31 -24.83
N LEU A 179 -12.29 -3.42 -24.89
CA LEU A 179 -10.90 -3.52 -24.45
C LEU A 179 -9.97 -3.73 -25.63
N MET A 180 -8.97 -2.86 -25.74
CA MET A 180 -7.81 -3.03 -26.62
C MET A 180 -6.59 -3.21 -25.73
N GLN A 181 -5.85 -4.30 -25.93
CA GLN A 181 -4.70 -4.62 -25.09
C GLN A 181 -3.48 -4.97 -25.93
N THR A 182 -2.33 -4.52 -25.46
CA THR A 182 -1.06 -4.82 -26.11
C THR A 182 -0.02 -5.15 -25.04
N LYS A 183 0.63 -6.30 -25.19
CA LYS A 183 1.65 -6.76 -24.27
C LYS A 183 3.05 -6.39 -24.78
N ILE A 184 3.90 -5.89 -23.88
CA ILE A 184 5.29 -5.60 -24.13
C ILE A 184 6.11 -6.85 -23.84
N ASP A 185 6.66 -7.46 -24.88
CA ASP A 185 7.56 -8.61 -24.81
C ASP A 185 8.96 -8.20 -25.28
N GLY A 186 9.95 -8.41 -24.44
CA GLY A 186 11.42 -8.19 -24.51
C GLY A 186 12.09 -7.43 -25.67
N ASN A 187 11.86 -7.82 -26.93
CA ASN A 187 12.65 -7.32 -28.05
C ASN A 187 11.90 -6.37 -29.00
N GLU A 188 10.63 -6.11 -28.80
CA GLU A 188 9.84 -5.24 -29.66
C GLU A 188 9.80 -3.80 -29.13
N SER A 189 9.77 -2.85 -30.05
CA SER A 189 9.66 -1.45 -29.69
C SER A 189 8.34 -1.19 -28.97
N MET A 190 8.40 -0.90 -27.67
CA MET A 190 7.25 -0.50 -26.88
C MET A 190 6.46 0.64 -27.53
N PHE A 191 7.16 1.60 -28.15
CA PHE A 191 6.52 2.76 -28.76
C PHE A 191 5.77 2.44 -30.05
N ALA A 192 6.23 1.48 -30.86
CA ALA A 192 5.48 1.00 -32.03
C ALA A 192 4.17 0.33 -31.57
N LYS A 193 4.25 -0.53 -30.56
CA LYS A 193 3.05 -1.17 -29.95
C LYS A 193 2.10 -0.15 -29.32
N LEU A 194 2.62 0.86 -28.63
CA LEU A 194 1.82 1.94 -28.08
C LEU A 194 1.08 2.71 -29.19
N GLN A 195 1.74 3.02 -30.30
CA GLN A 195 1.12 3.75 -31.39
C GLN A 195 -0.06 2.95 -31.98
N MET A 196 0.12 1.67 -32.27
CA MET A 196 -0.96 0.79 -32.73
C MET A 196 -2.11 0.69 -31.72
N LEU A 197 -1.80 0.62 -30.43
CA LEU A 197 -2.81 0.60 -29.37
C LEU A 197 -3.60 1.91 -29.35
N LEU A 198 -2.95 3.07 -29.45
CA LEU A 198 -3.60 4.38 -29.43
C LEU A 198 -4.52 4.59 -30.64
N GLU A 199 -4.15 4.12 -31.84
CA GLU A 199 -5.00 4.15 -33.03
C GLU A 199 -6.31 3.37 -32.85
N ALA A 200 -6.26 2.26 -32.09
CA ALA A 200 -7.40 1.40 -31.83
C ALA A 200 -8.22 1.84 -30.60
N SER A 201 -7.69 2.71 -29.76
CA SER A 201 -8.25 3.08 -28.46
C SER A 201 -8.82 4.50 -28.47
N GLN A 202 -9.65 4.80 -27.49
CA GLN A 202 -10.21 6.14 -27.25
C GLN A 202 -9.81 6.70 -25.87
N VAL A 203 -9.40 5.84 -24.96
CA VAL A 203 -8.87 6.17 -23.64
C VAL A 203 -7.74 5.22 -23.34
N LEU A 204 -6.61 5.72 -22.86
CA LEU A 204 -5.51 4.90 -22.36
C LEU A 204 -5.65 4.77 -20.84
N LEU A 205 -5.88 3.57 -20.34
CA LEU A 205 -5.88 3.28 -18.91
C LEU A 205 -4.48 2.77 -18.52
N ALA A 206 -3.79 3.55 -17.69
CA ALA A 206 -2.50 3.16 -17.15
C ALA A 206 -2.66 2.19 -15.96
N LEU A 207 -1.99 1.06 -16.03
CA LEU A 207 -1.92 0.10 -14.94
C LEU A 207 -0.55 0.16 -14.27
N PRO A 208 -0.45 -0.02 -12.94
CA PRO A 208 0.85 -0.04 -12.25
C PRO A 208 1.72 -1.19 -12.75
N ASP A 209 2.68 -0.87 -13.62
CA ASP A 209 3.67 -1.81 -14.14
C ASP A 209 4.99 -1.08 -14.40
N PRO A 210 6.07 -1.35 -13.62
CA PRO A 210 7.35 -0.67 -13.78
C PRO A 210 8.03 -0.89 -15.14
N GLN A 211 7.69 -1.96 -15.85
CA GLN A 211 8.20 -2.23 -17.20
C GLN A 211 7.61 -1.25 -18.21
N VAL A 212 6.38 -0.78 -17.99
CA VAL A 212 5.66 0.12 -18.90
C VAL A 212 5.74 1.57 -18.42
N PHE A 213 5.38 1.81 -17.16
CA PHE A 213 5.24 3.15 -16.59
C PHE A 213 6.36 3.44 -15.58
N ASN A 214 7.43 4.06 -16.05
CA ASN A 214 8.57 4.46 -15.24
C ASN A 214 9.10 5.84 -15.70
N SER A 215 10.10 6.38 -15.03
CA SER A 215 10.66 7.70 -15.32
C SER A 215 11.23 7.85 -16.76
N GLY A 216 11.70 6.75 -17.36
CA GLY A 216 12.27 6.77 -18.73
C GLY A 216 11.21 6.68 -19.83
N THR A 217 10.02 6.17 -19.55
CA THR A 217 8.98 5.90 -20.56
C THR A 217 7.78 6.84 -20.47
N LEU A 218 7.42 7.28 -19.26
CA LEU A 218 6.19 8.02 -18.99
C LEU A 218 6.00 9.24 -19.89
N GLN A 219 7.03 10.08 -20.02
CA GLN A 219 6.95 11.31 -20.80
C GLN A 219 6.62 11.02 -22.27
N ASN A 220 7.25 10.00 -22.86
CA ASN A 220 7.01 9.62 -24.24
C ASN A 220 5.61 8.99 -24.43
N ILE A 221 5.13 8.22 -23.46
CA ILE A 221 3.76 7.66 -23.48
C ILE A 221 2.74 8.81 -23.46
N LEU A 222 2.91 9.79 -22.57
CA LEU A 222 2.01 10.95 -22.46
C LEU A 222 1.99 11.78 -23.73
N LEU A 223 3.16 12.05 -24.32
CA LEU A 223 3.26 12.79 -25.58
C LEU A 223 2.61 12.04 -26.75
N SER A 224 2.78 10.71 -26.83
CA SER A 224 2.17 9.90 -27.87
C SER A 224 0.65 9.88 -27.72
N ALA A 225 0.15 9.70 -26.50
CA ALA A 225 -1.28 9.73 -26.20
C ALA A 225 -1.90 11.11 -26.53
N LEU A 226 -1.23 12.21 -26.17
CA LEU A 226 -1.67 13.56 -26.48
C LEU A 226 -1.75 13.80 -28.00
N ARG A 227 -0.72 13.39 -28.76
CA ARG A 227 -0.69 13.52 -30.23
C ARG A 227 -1.79 12.70 -30.92
N ALA A 228 -2.11 11.54 -30.36
CA ALA A 228 -3.19 10.71 -30.85
C ALA A 228 -4.58 11.20 -30.42
N GLY A 229 -4.69 12.24 -29.59
CA GLY A 229 -5.95 12.70 -29.01
C GLY A 229 -6.60 11.73 -28.05
N VAL A 230 -5.81 10.79 -27.50
CA VAL A 230 -6.27 9.73 -26.57
C VAL A 230 -5.96 10.15 -25.14
N PRO A 231 -6.95 10.54 -24.30
CA PRO A 231 -6.70 10.91 -22.93
C PRO A 231 -6.21 9.72 -22.11
N MET A 232 -5.24 9.97 -21.21
CA MET A 232 -4.74 8.96 -20.29
C MET A 232 -5.40 9.12 -18.92
N VAL A 233 -5.93 8.02 -18.40
CA VAL A 233 -6.40 7.87 -17.01
C VAL A 233 -5.38 7.05 -16.24
N SER A 234 -4.96 7.54 -15.08
CA SER A 234 -3.82 7.01 -14.34
C SER A 234 -4.15 6.67 -12.89
N PHE A 235 -3.19 6.09 -12.21
CA PHE A 235 -3.27 5.65 -10.82
C PHE A 235 -2.46 6.55 -9.85
N SER A 236 -1.91 7.66 -10.35
CA SER A 236 -1.02 8.51 -9.54
C SER A 236 -1.18 9.99 -9.87
N PRO A 237 -1.23 10.89 -8.87
CA PRO A 237 -1.28 12.33 -9.08
C PRO A 237 -0.04 12.87 -9.80
N ALA A 238 1.11 12.20 -9.65
CA ALA A 238 2.34 12.57 -10.37
C ALA A 238 2.15 12.49 -11.89
N TYR A 239 1.34 11.57 -12.39
CA TYR A 239 1.07 11.41 -13.81
C TYR A 239 0.16 12.51 -14.34
N VAL A 240 -0.79 13.00 -13.54
CA VAL A 240 -1.61 14.17 -13.87
C VAL A 240 -0.75 15.42 -13.99
N LYS A 241 0.19 15.62 -13.06
CA LYS A 241 1.19 16.71 -13.12
C LYS A 241 2.10 16.59 -14.36
N ALA A 242 2.41 15.37 -14.79
CA ALA A 242 3.22 15.10 -15.97
C ALA A 242 2.44 15.21 -17.30
N GLY A 243 1.10 15.28 -17.29
CA GLY A 243 0.28 15.45 -18.48
C GLY A 243 -0.84 14.40 -18.70
N ALA A 244 -1.09 13.48 -17.79
CA ALA A 244 -2.29 12.64 -17.84
C ALA A 244 -3.57 13.47 -17.63
N LEU A 245 -4.69 13.04 -18.20
CA LEU A 245 -5.96 13.75 -18.06
C LEU A 245 -6.47 13.71 -16.62
N MET A 246 -6.50 12.54 -16.02
CA MET A 246 -6.94 12.36 -14.64
C MET A 246 -6.29 11.14 -13.98
N ALA A 247 -6.38 11.10 -12.66
CA ALA A 247 -5.96 9.97 -11.85
C ALA A 247 -6.99 9.68 -10.75
N ILE A 248 -7.11 8.38 -10.40
CA ILE A 248 -7.85 7.95 -9.21
C ILE A 248 -6.92 7.12 -8.33
N TYR A 249 -6.82 7.50 -7.07
CA TYR A 249 -5.90 6.90 -6.10
C TYR A 249 -6.39 7.17 -4.67
N SER A 250 -5.80 6.50 -3.68
CA SER A 250 -5.99 6.86 -2.28
C SER A 250 -4.84 7.71 -1.79
N THR A 251 -5.14 8.78 -1.04
CA THR A 251 -4.10 9.60 -0.42
C THR A 251 -3.42 8.85 0.72
N PRO A 252 -2.18 9.22 1.10
CA PRO A 252 -1.53 8.63 2.25
C PRO A 252 -2.38 8.74 3.52
N ALA A 253 -3.07 9.86 3.72
CA ALA A 253 -3.99 10.07 4.82
C ALA A 253 -5.14 9.04 4.83
N GLN A 254 -5.81 8.83 3.70
CA GLN A 254 -6.89 7.83 3.57
C GLN A 254 -6.40 6.41 3.85
N VAL A 255 -5.20 6.07 3.37
CA VAL A 255 -4.56 4.78 3.65
C VAL A 255 -4.26 4.62 5.14
N GLY A 256 -3.71 5.64 5.79
CA GLY A 256 -3.45 5.67 7.23
C GLY A 256 -4.72 5.51 8.06
N GLN A 257 -5.80 6.21 7.69
CA GLN A 257 -7.11 6.10 8.35
C GLN A 257 -7.68 4.68 8.27
N GLN A 258 -7.71 4.08 7.09
CA GLN A 258 -8.22 2.71 6.91
C GLN A 258 -7.37 1.68 7.66
N ALA A 259 -6.04 1.82 7.61
CA ALA A 259 -5.13 0.97 8.36
C ALA A 259 -5.36 1.07 9.88
N ALA A 260 -5.61 2.27 10.40
CA ALA A 260 -5.91 2.49 11.81
C ALA A 260 -7.24 1.83 12.23
N GLN A 261 -8.27 1.89 11.38
CA GLN A 261 -9.56 1.23 11.63
C GLN A 261 -9.38 -0.29 11.76
N LEU A 262 -8.64 -0.91 10.83
CA LEU A 262 -8.35 -2.35 10.85
C LEU A 262 -7.50 -2.73 12.07
N THR A 263 -6.50 -1.91 12.39
CA THR A 263 -5.63 -2.13 13.56
C THR A 263 -6.42 -2.05 14.86
N ARG A 264 -7.30 -1.06 15.03
CA ARG A 264 -8.17 -0.97 16.22
C ARG A 264 -9.02 -2.23 16.41
N ALA A 265 -9.54 -2.79 15.33
CA ALA A 265 -10.30 -4.05 15.42
C ALA A 265 -9.45 -5.19 15.98
N VAL A 266 -8.19 -5.30 15.54
CA VAL A 266 -7.24 -6.31 16.06
C VAL A 266 -6.90 -6.06 17.52
N LEU A 267 -6.64 -4.80 17.90
CA LEU A 267 -6.35 -4.43 19.31
C LEU A 267 -7.53 -4.71 20.24
N GLN A 268 -8.77 -4.75 19.70
CA GLN A 268 -9.99 -5.14 20.40
C GLN A 268 -10.24 -6.67 20.40
N GLY A 269 -9.30 -7.48 19.91
CA GLY A 269 -9.39 -8.93 19.88
C GLY A 269 -10.11 -9.52 18.67
N LYS A 270 -10.44 -8.72 17.63
CA LYS A 270 -10.97 -9.23 16.37
C LYS A 270 -9.83 -9.77 15.50
N GLU A 271 -10.16 -10.70 14.62
CA GLU A 271 -9.22 -11.15 13.59
C GLU A 271 -8.89 -10.02 12.59
N LEU A 272 -7.67 -10.04 12.07
CA LEU A 272 -7.29 -9.13 10.99
C LEU A 272 -8.10 -9.45 9.74
N ALA A 273 -8.80 -8.45 9.22
CA ALA A 273 -9.61 -8.59 8.01
C ALA A 273 -8.78 -9.09 6.81
N PRO A 274 -9.38 -9.82 5.86
CA PRO A 274 -8.69 -10.27 4.65
C PRO A 274 -8.20 -9.08 3.81
N PRO A 275 -7.28 -9.31 2.86
CA PRO A 275 -6.79 -8.27 1.96
C PRO A 275 -7.94 -7.58 1.21
N GLN A 276 -7.88 -6.26 1.11
CA GLN A 276 -8.96 -5.45 0.55
C GLN A 276 -8.45 -4.24 -0.22
N TYR A 277 -9.29 -3.74 -1.12
CA TYR A 277 -9.04 -2.47 -1.79
C TYR A 277 -9.35 -1.27 -0.86
N PRO A 278 -8.80 -0.09 -1.15
CA PRO A 278 -9.10 1.12 -0.40
C PRO A 278 -10.60 1.44 -0.44
N HIS A 279 -11.15 1.85 0.70
CA HIS A 279 -12.53 2.32 0.79
C HIS A 279 -12.67 3.69 0.16
N ASP A 280 -11.76 4.61 0.51
CA ASP A 280 -11.77 5.97 0.03
C ASP A 280 -10.78 6.20 -1.11
N PHE A 281 -11.09 7.20 -1.92
CA PHE A 281 -10.29 7.59 -3.06
C PHE A 281 -10.30 9.11 -3.24
N TRP A 282 -9.35 9.57 -4.04
CA TRP A 282 -9.23 10.94 -4.53
C TRP A 282 -9.15 10.93 -6.05
N ILE A 283 -9.69 11.99 -6.68
CA ILE A 283 -9.59 12.19 -8.13
C ILE A 283 -8.86 13.49 -8.39
N ASP A 284 -7.76 13.41 -9.14
CA ASP A 284 -7.09 14.56 -9.72
C ASP A 284 -7.44 14.70 -11.20
N VAL A 285 -7.61 15.95 -11.68
CA VAL A 285 -7.91 16.28 -13.06
C VAL A 285 -6.94 17.36 -13.57
N ASN A 286 -6.36 17.14 -14.72
CA ASN A 286 -5.62 18.15 -15.46
C ASN A 286 -6.63 19.06 -16.21
N VAL A 287 -7.06 20.11 -15.53
CA VAL A 287 -8.07 21.03 -16.02
C VAL A 287 -7.66 21.70 -17.36
N SER A 288 -6.37 22.00 -17.53
CA SER A 288 -5.85 22.60 -18.76
C SER A 288 -5.98 21.64 -19.94
N LEU A 289 -5.59 20.38 -19.75
CA LEU A 289 -5.74 19.34 -20.75
C LEU A 289 -7.22 19.04 -21.03
N ALA A 290 -8.05 18.93 -20.01
CA ALA A 290 -9.49 18.73 -20.18
C ALA A 290 -10.12 19.80 -21.08
N ARG A 291 -9.82 21.06 -20.83
CA ARG A 291 -10.27 22.20 -21.65
C ARG A 291 -9.79 22.11 -23.10
N SER A 292 -8.51 21.79 -23.32
CA SER A 292 -7.94 21.64 -24.67
C SER A 292 -8.58 20.50 -25.48
N MET A 293 -9.13 19.51 -24.77
CA MET A 293 -9.89 18.39 -25.37
C MET A 293 -11.40 18.64 -25.42
N ASN A 294 -11.86 19.86 -25.12
CA ASN A 294 -13.28 20.23 -25.01
C ASN A 294 -14.08 19.35 -24.01
N LEU A 295 -13.43 18.93 -22.94
CA LEU A 295 -14.03 18.15 -21.87
C LEU A 295 -14.35 19.07 -20.68
N ASN A 296 -15.60 19.01 -20.21
CA ASN A 296 -16.02 19.71 -19.00
C ASN A 296 -15.98 18.73 -17.82
N ILE A 297 -14.82 18.61 -17.20
CA ILE A 297 -14.55 17.66 -16.11
C ILE A 297 -14.26 18.43 -14.83
N ASP A 298 -15.06 18.15 -13.79
CA ASP A 298 -14.86 18.65 -12.43
C ASP A 298 -14.60 17.49 -11.46
N ALA A 299 -13.46 17.54 -10.77
CA ALA A 299 -13.01 16.46 -9.88
C ALA A 299 -13.97 16.23 -8.70
N GLN A 300 -14.55 17.30 -8.14
CA GLN A 300 -15.50 17.19 -7.03
C GLN A 300 -16.79 16.52 -7.47
N THR A 301 -17.37 16.97 -8.57
CA THR A 301 -18.58 16.38 -9.17
C THR A 301 -18.38 14.90 -9.49
N LEU A 302 -17.23 14.55 -10.09
CA LEU A 302 -16.91 13.15 -10.39
C LEU A 302 -16.79 12.30 -9.12
N THR A 303 -16.14 12.84 -8.08
CA THR A 303 -16.00 12.14 -6.79
C THR A 303 -17.37 11.85 -6.17
N GLU A 304 -18.26 12.83 -6.15
CA GLU A 304 -19.62 12.66 -5.62
C GLU A 304 -20.44 11.65 -6.43
N GLN A 305 -20.38 11.73 -7.76
CA GLN A 305 -21.08 10.80 -8.64
C GLN A 305 -20.58 9.37 -8.49
N LEU A 306 -19.28 9.19 -8.42
CA LEU A 306 -18.65 7.87 -8.26
C LEU A 306 -18.99 7.26 -6.90
N LYS A 307 -18.94 8.03 -5.81
CA LYS A 307 -19.38 7.58 -4.48
C LYS A 307 -20.86 7.18 -4.48
N ARG A 308 -21.73 7.92 -5.15
CA ARG A 308 -23.15 7.55 -5.28
C ARG A 308 -23.37 6.27 -6.07
N LEU A 309 -22.56 6.00 -7.10
CA LEU A 309 -22.63 4.74 -7.85
C LEU A 309 -22.21 3.54 -6.99
N GLU A 310 -21.18 3.69 -6.15
CA GLU A 310 -20.72 2.62 -5.26
C GLU A 310 -21.73 2.26 -4.17
N LEU A 311 -22.48 3.25 -3.66
CA LEU A 311 -23.55 3.01 -2.68
C LEU A 311 -24.77 2.27 -3.24
N LYS A 312 -24.90 2.17 -4.57
CA LYS A 312 -26.02 1.50 -5.25
C LYS A 312 -25.69 0.05 -5.65
N LYS A 313 -24.43 -0.35 -5.51
CA LYS A 313 -23.95 -1.72 -5.81
C LYS A 313 -23.90 -2.58 -4.55
#